data_e8945238dcd843d7311b336f626b7980
#
_entry.id   e8945238dcd843d7311b336f626b7980
#
_cell.length_a   1.000
_cell.length_b   1.000
_cell.length_c   1.000
_cell.angle_alpha   90.00
_cell.angle_beta   90.00
_cell.angle_gamma   90.00
#
_symmetry.space_group_name_H-M   'P 1'
#
loop_
_entity.id
_entity.type
_entity.pdbx_description
1 polymer ?
#
loop_
_entity_poly.entity_id
_entity_poly.type
_entity_poly.pdbx_seq_one_letter_code
_entity_poly.pdbx_strand_id
1 'polypeptide(L)'
;MKKYLSLVVCCLFSSALLAQAQAVQTTDQSDEKVMYSLGYLLGNNVKKQLILEDEDSYKSFSQGMRDSLLNRKSQTNLEEYKPLIAKKYEEDKATLAAKRKVAQDDYLKNVKKDKKSKTLSNGAVIQIEKKGKGKNPKAADTVKVHYTGKLLDGTVFDSSVARGVPAEFPLNGVISCWTIGLQEMKPGAKATLYCPPETAYGNMQAGPIEPNSLLIFNVELLEVK
;
A
#
# COMPACT_ATOMS: atom_id res chain seq x y z
N MET A 1 -24.47 26.61 -21.01
CA MET A 1 -23.55 27.12 -19.99
C MET A 1 -22.81 25.96 -19.37
N LYS A 2 -21.64 25.65 -19.96
CA LYS A 2 -20.74 24.57 -19.49
C LYS A 2 -19.55 25.28 -18.90
N LYS A 3 -19.24 25.09 -17.61
CA LYS A 3 -17.95 25.32 -16.96
C LYS A 3 -18.20 25.24 -15.45
N TYR A 4 -17.57 24.28 -14.82
CA TYR A 4 -17.22 24.03 -13.42
C TYR A 4 -17.42 22.54 -13.07
N LEU A 5 -16.65 21.67 -13.75
CA LEU A 5 -16.46 20.31 -13.31
C LEU A 5 -14.96 19.96 -13.49
N SER A 6 -14.12 20.68 -12.78
CA SER A 6 -12.69 20.43 -12.91
C SER A 6 -11.94 20.94 -11.67
N LEU A 7 -12.15 20.34 -10.50
CA LEU A 7 -11.15 20.54 -9.42
C LEU A 7 -11.20 19.56 -8.23
N VAL A 8 -12.05 18.55 -8.19
CA VAL A 8 -12.11 17.66 -7.00
C VAL A 8 -11.68 16.23 -7.28
N VAL A 9 -11.55 15.83 -8.55
CA VAL A 9 -11.14 14.44 -8.91
C VAL A 9 -9.62 14.29 -9.04
N CYS A 10 -8.85 15.38 -9.05
CA CYS A 10 -7.44 15.36 -9.40
C CYS A 10 -6.48 14.92 -8.27
N CYS A 11 -6.93 14.76 -7.04
CA CYS A 11 -6.04 14.40 -5.92
C CYS A 11 -6.01 12.91 -5.54
N LEU A 12 -6.76 12.02 -6.21
CA LEU A 12 -6.83 10.60 -5.85
C LEU A 12 -6.28 9.63 -6.91
N PHE A 13 -5.87 10.12 -8.08
CA PHE A 13 -5.26 9.26 -9.09
C PHE A 13 -3.78 9.56 -9.20
N SER A 14 -2.96 8.70 -8.58
CA SER A 14 -1.53 8.71 -8.83
C SER A 14 -1.26 8.46 -10.32
N SER A 15 -0.25 9.11 -10.87
CA SER A 15 0.23 9.02 -12.25
C SER A 15 0.42 7.59 -12.80
N ALA A 16 0.42 6.58 -11.93
CA ALA A 16 0.49 5.17 -12.30
C ALA A 16 -0.79 4.62 -12.98
N LEU A 17 -1.97 5.18 -12.68
CA LEU A 17 -3.22 4.75 -13.35
C LEU A 17 -3.32 5.29 -14.78
N LEU A 18 -2.73 6.44 -15.05
CA LEU A 18 -2.74 7.06 -16.40
C LEU A 18 -1.81 6.34 -17.39
N ALA A 19 -0.71 5.76 -16.92
CA ALA A 19 0.23 5.02 -17.79
C ALA A 19 -0.32 3.63 -18.20
N GLN A 20 -1.24 3.05 -17.44
CA GLN A 20 -1.90 1.79 -17.81
C GLN A 20 -3.09 1.97 -18.76
N ALA A 21 -3.61 3.17 -18.89
CA ALA A 21 -4.74 3.45 -19.79
C ALA A 21 -4.40 3.33 -21.28
N GLN A 22 -3.14 3.31 -21.67
CA GLN A 22 -2.72 3.23 -23.07
C GLN A 22 -2.69 1.80 -23.66
N ALA A 23 -2.92 0.77 -22.87
CA ALA A 23 -2.90 -0.62 -23.33
C ALA A 23 -4.24 -1.35 -23.21
N VAL A 24 -5.30 -0.68 -22.80
CA VAL A 24 -6.65 -1.29 -22.77
C VAL A 24 -7.22 -1.25 -24.18
N GLN A 25 -7.12 -2.36 -24.89
CA GLN A 25 -7.95 -2.60 -26.07
C GLN A 25 -9.41 -2.41 -25.63
N THR A 26 -10.13 -1.56 -26.35
CA THR A 26 -11.56 -1.28 -26.17
C THR A 26 -12.37 -2.56 -26.37
N THR A 27 -12.49 -3.36 -25.29
CA THR A 27 -13.58 -4.29 -25.17
C THR A 27 -14.84 -3.49 -24.84
N ASP A 28 -15.94 -3.82 -25.44
CA ASP A 28 -17.28 -3.24 -25.22
C ASP A 28 -17.68 -3.40 -23.73
N GLN A 29 -17.13 -2.56 -22.89
CA GLN A 29 -17.46 -2.47 -21.47
C GLN A 29 -18.52 -1.39 -21.34
N SER A 30 -19.75 -1.80 -20.99
CA SER A 30 -20.83 -0.84 -20.75
C SER A 30 -20.42 0.16 -19.68
N ASP A 31 -20.78 1.44 -19.85
CA ASP A 31 -20.55 2.51 -18.86
C ASP A 31 -20.97 2.10 -17.45
N GLU A 32 -22.00 1.27 -17.33
CA GLU A 32 -22.50 0.72 -16.06
C GLU A 32 -21.42 -0.09 -15.31
N LYS A 33 -20.70 -0.97 -16.01
CA LYS A 33 -19.62 -1.78 -15.38
C LYS A 33 -18.45 -0.93 -14.97
N VAL A 34 -18.11 0.09 -15.75
CA VAL A 34 -17.07 1.06 -15.41
C VAL A 34 -17.44 1.83 -14.15
N MET A 35 -18.68 2.34 -14.08
CA MET A 35 -19.19 3.07 -12.92
C MET A 35 -19.31 2.19 -11.68
N TYR A 36 -19.76 0.93 -11.83
CA TYR A 36 -19.74 -0.03 -10.73
C TYR A 36 -18.31 -0.26 -10.20
N SER A 37 -17.36 -0.48 -11.11
CA SER A 37 -15.97 -0.72 -10.73
C SER A 37 -15.35 0.49 -10.01
N LEU A 38 -15.66 1.71 -10.47
CA LEU A 38 -15.26 2.94 -9.80
C LEU A 38 -15.86 3.03 -8.39
N GLY A 39 -17.16 2.77 -8.26
CA GLY A 39 -17.87 2.74 -6.97
C GLY A 39 -17.24 1.72 -6.02
N TYR A 40 -16.91 0.52 -6.51
CA TYR A 40 -16.23 -0.52 -5.73
C TYR A 40 -14.83 -0.07 -5.23
N LEU A 41 -14.04 0.59 -6.09
CA LEU A 41 -12.73 1.14 -5.71
C LEU A 41 -12.85 2.24 -4.65
N LEU A 42 -13.83 3.13 -4.79
CA LEU A 42 -14.11 4.16 -3.79
C LEU A 42 -14.56 3.55 -2.46
N GLY A 43 -15.43 2.54 -2.49
CA GLY A 43 -15.85 1.78 -1.31
C GLY A 43 -14.67 1.12 -0.59
N ASN A 44 -13.70 0.57 -1.34
CA ASN A 44 -12.46 0.04 -0.75
C ASN A 44 -11.63 1.10 -0.03
N ASN A 45 -11.65 2.36 -0.49
CA ASN A 45 -10.99 3.45 0.20
C ASN A 45 -11.76 3.88 1.46
N VAL A 46 -13.09 3.94 1.39
CA VAL A 46 -13.93 4.26 2.55
C VAL A 46 -13.70 3.27 3.68
N LYS A 47 -13.74 1.97 3.43
CA LYS A 47 -13.55 0.95 4.47
C LYS A 47 -12.14 0.92 5.10
N LYS A 48 -11.15 1.60 4.51
CA LYS A 48 -9.84 1.81 5.13
C LYS A 48 -9.84 2.93 6.17
N GLN A 49 -10.87 3.75 6.19
CA GLN A 49 -10.96 4.96 7.01
C GLN A 49 -12.15 4.98 7.95
N LEU A 50 -13.23 4.28 7.60
CA LEU A 50 -14.49 4.23 8.36
C LEU A 50 -14.92 2.80 8.61
N ILE A 51 -15.48 2.56 9.78
CA ILE A 51 -16.09 1.30 10.17
C ILE A 51 -17.61 1.47 10.05
N LEU A 52 -18.20 0.76 9.11
CA LEU A 52 -19.65 0.62 8.99
C LEU A 52 -20.01 -0.74 9.60
N GLU A 53 -20.51 -0.72 10.84
CA GLU A 53 -20.63 -1.91 11.68
C GLU A 53 -21.80 -2.81 11.32
N ASP A 54 -22.85 -2.19 10.76
CA ASP A 54 -24.11 -2.87 10.46
C ASP A 54 -24.73 -2.36 9.15
N GLU A 55 -25.78 -3.03 8.71
CA GLU A 55 -26.51 -2.71 7.49
C GLU A 55 -27.17 -1.32 7.55
N ASP A 56 -27.60 -0.86 8.72
CA ASP A 56 -28.22 0.45 8.89
C ASP A 56 -27.21 1.59 8.75
N SER A 57 -26.03 1.42 9.32
CA SER A 57 -24.88 2.33 9.14
C SER A 57 -24.48 2.43 7.67
N TYR A 58 -24.36 1.29 6.99
CA TYR A 58 -24.09 1.23 5.55
C TYR A 58 -25.18 1.94 4.74
N LYS A 59 -26.45 1.68 5.04
CA LYS A 59 -27.61 2.25 4.35
C LYS A 59 -27.66 3.78 4.50
N SER A 60 -27.47 4.26 5.72
CA SER A 60 -27.44 5.70 6.01
C SER A 60 -26.27 6.40 5.32
N PHE A 61 -25.07 5.80 5.38
CA PHE A 61 -23.89 6.33 4.70
C PHE A 61 -24.08 6.40 3.18
N SER A 62 -24.54 5.31 2.57
CA SER A 62 -24.77 5.26 1.11
C SER A 62 -25.89 6.19 0.67
N GLN A 63 -26.93 6.41 1.50
CA GLN A 63 -27.97 7.39 1.21
C GLN A 63 -27.42 8.82 1.22
N GLY A 64 -26.57 9.17 2.21
CA GLY A 64 -25.91 10.47 2.26
C GLY A 64 -25.01 10.73 1.05
N MET A 65 -24.21 9.73 0.64
CA MET A 65 -23.42 9.80 -0.58
C MET A 65 -24.28 10.02 -1.82
N ARG A 66 -25.35 9.26 -1.96
CA ARG A 66 -26.30 9.37 -3.08
C ARG A 66 -26.93 10.76 -3.15
N ASP A 67 -27.39 11.29 -2.01
CA ASP A 67 -28.02 12.61 -1.96
C ASP A 67 -27.03 13.71 -2.37
N SER A 68 -25.79 13.62 -1.90
CA SER A 68 -24.71 14.53 -2.29
C SER A 68 -24.41 14.49 -3.78
N LEU A 69 -24.23 13.29 -4.37
CA LEU A 69 -23.93 13.12 -5.79
C LEU A 69 -25.08 13.59 -6.70
N LEU A 70 -26.31 13.53 -6.22
CA LEU A 70 -27.49 14.02 -6.94
C LEU A 70 -27.85 15.48 -6.61
N ASN A 71 -27.00 16.23 -5.91
CA ASN A 71 -27.22 17.61 -5.48
C ASN A 71 -28.53 17.81 -4.69
N ARG A 72 -28.92 16.80 -3.90
CA ARG A 72 -30.05 16.89 -2.99
C ARG A 72 -29.65 17.61 -1.71
N LYS A 73 -30.63 18.25 -1.06
CA LYS A 73 -30.40 18.87 0.24
C LYS A 73 -30.09 17.79 1.29
N SER A 74 -29.10 18.06 2.16
CA SER A 74 -28.82 17.20 3.30
C SER A 74 -30.05 17.06 4.19
N GLN A 75 -30.30 15.83 4.67
CA GLN A 75 -31.37 15.51 5.62
C GLN A 75 -31.01 15.92 7.05
N THR A 76 -29.75 16.29 7.30
CA THR A 76 -29.23 16.68 8.60
C THR A 76 -28.55 18.05 8.54
N ASN A 77 -28.43 18.73 9.68
CA ASN A 77 -27.64 19.94 9.82
C ASN A 77 -26.14 19.57 9.92
N LEU A 78 -25.42 19.67 8.80
CA LEU A 78 -24.00 19.27 8.74
C LEU A 78 -23.13 20.00 9.75
N GLU A 79 -23.41 21.26 10.07
CA GLU A 79 -22.61 22.03 11.05
C GLU A 79 -22.72 21.44 12.47
N GLU A 80 -23.92 20.97 12.83
CA GLU A 80 -24.17 20.31 14.12
C GLU A 80 -23.42 18.97 14.22
N TYR A 81 -23.33 18.21 13.11
CA TYR A 81 -22.72 16.89 13.09
C TYR A 81 -21.21 16.89 12.84
N LYS A 82 -20.60 18.00 12.40
CA LYS A 82 -19.14 18.08 12.18
C LYS A 82 -18.27 17.56 13.34
N PRO A 83 -18.52 17.94 14.61
CA PRO A 83 -17.73 17.44 15.73
C PRO A 83 -17.89 15.92 15.93
N LEU A 84 -19.12 15.39 15.72
CA LEU A 84 -19.40 13.97 15.86
C LEU A 84 -18.75 13.16 14.74
N ILE A 85 -18.75 13.70 13.51
CA ILE A 85 -18.08 13.12 12.36
C ILE A 85 -16.56 13.06 12.62
N ALA A 86 -15.96 14.16 13.10
CA ALA A 86 -14.55 14.20 13.43
C ALA A 86 -14.17 13.17 14.52
N LYS A 87 -14.99 13.10 15.58
CA LYS A 87 -14.81 12.11 16.65
C LYS A 87 -14.89 10.67 16.10
N LYS A 88 -15.93 10.33 15.34
CA LYS A 88 -16.10 9.01 14.72
C LYS A 88 -14.90 8.65 13.86
N TYR A 89 -14.41 9.61 13.06
CA TYR A 89 -13.25 9.41 12.19
C TYR A 89 -11.98 9.03 12.98
N GLU A 90 -11.70 9.74 14.07
CA GLU A 90 -10.51 9.44 14.90
C GLU A 90 -10.66 8.11 15.66
N GLU A 91 -11.86 7.76 16.16
CA GLU A 91 -12.14 6.48 16.81
C GLU A 91 -11.97 5.31 15.84
N ASP A 92 -12.51 5.42 14.64
CA ASP A 92 -12.40 4.40 13.60
C ASP A 92 -10.96 4.22 13.14
N LYS A 93 -10.25 5.32 12.93
CA LYS A 93 -8.82 5.32 12.58
C LYS A 93 -7.97 4.59 13.63
N ALA A 94 -8.20 4.89 14.90
CA ALA A 94 -7.50 4.20 16.00
C ALA A 94 -7.82 2.69 16.03
N THR A 95 -9.09 2.33 15.85
CA THR A 95 -9.55 0.95 15.84
C THR A 95 -8.97 0.17 14.65
N LEU A 96 -8.97 0.76 13.45
CA LEU A 96 -8.39 0.16 12.24
C LEU A 96 -6.88 -0.01 12.37
N ALA A 97 -6.19 0.98 12.95
CA ALA A 97 -4.74 0.88 13.21
C ALA A 97 -4.42 -0.25 14.20
N ALA A 98 -5.21 -0.39 15.27
CA ALA A 98 -5.05 -1.49 16.23
C ALA A 98 -5.29 -2.87 15.59
N LYS A 99 -6.37 -3.02 14.82
CA LYS A 99 -6.66 -4.27 14.08
C LYS A 99 -5.53 -4.61 13.10
N ARG A 100 -5.02 -3.62 12.37
CA ARG A 100 -3.89 -3.80 11.45
C ARG A 100 -2.64 -4.26 12.19
N LYS A 101 -2.31 -3.61 13.31
CA LYS A 101 -1.15 -4.00 14.11
C LYS A 101 -1.21 -5.47 14.54
N VAL A 102 -2.34 -5.91 15.08
CA VAL A 102 -2.53 -7.32 15.48
C VAL A 102 -2.32 -8.26 14.30
N ALA A 103 -2.93 -7.97 13.15
CA ALA A 103 -2.79 -8.79 11.94
C ALA A 103 -1.33 -8.86 11.45
N GLN A 104 -0.59 -7.75 11.52
CA GLN A 104 0.82 -7.67 11.12
C GLN A 104 1.71 -8.44 12.08
N ASP A 105 1.50 -8.30 13.39
CA ASP A 105 2.26 -9.01 14.42
C ASP A 105 2.07 -10.53 14.29
N ASP A 106 0.83 -10.99 14.10
CA ASP A 106 0.52 -12.41 13.91
C ASP A 106 1.11 -12.95 12.60
N TYR A 107 1.02 -12.18 11.53
CA TYR A 107 1.62 -12.55 10.25
C TYR A 107 3.15 -12.70 10.38
N LEU A 108 3.82 -11.70 10.93
CA LEU A 108 5.27 -11.72 11.11
C LEU A 108 5.71 -12.84 12.06
N LYS A 109 4.95 -13.11 13.13
CA LYS A 109 5.17 -14.25 14.04
C LYS A 109 5.12 -15.58 13.30
N ASN A 110 4.16 -15.75 12.37
CA ASN A 110 4.07 -16.96 11.55
C ASN A 110 5.20 -17.05 10.53
N VAL A 111 5.57 -15.94 9.88
CA VAL A 111 6.75 -15.88 9.00
C VAL A 111 8.01 -16.32 9.74
N LYS A 112 8.25 -15.83 10.96
CA LYS A 112 9.43 -16.18 11.78
C LYS A 112 9.51 -17.67 12.16
N LYS A 113 8.40 -18.39 12.17
CA LYS A 113 8.37 -19.85 12.43
C LYS A 113 8.79 -20.69 11.23
N ASP A 114 8.77 -20.13 10.02
CA ASP A 114 9.19 -20.84 8.83
C ASP A 114 10.69 -21.11 8.89
N LYS A 115 11.11 -22.35 8.66
CA LYS A 115 12.53 -22.77 8.67
C LYS A 115 13.40 -22.05 7.64
N LYS A 116 12.79 -21.46 6.60
CA LYS A 116 13.48 -20.65 5.60
C LYS A 116 13.71 -19.21 6.04
N SER A 117 13.09 -18.78 7.12
CA SER A 117 13.18 -17.43 7.64
C SER A 117 14.47 -17.22 8.45
N LYS A 118 15.16 -16.13 8.14
CA LYS A 118 16.25 -15.59 8.94
C LYS A 118 15.82 -14.23 9.48
N THR A 119 15.77 -14.10 10.81
CA THR A 119 15.59 -12.79 11.45
C THR A 119 16.90 -12.03 11.44
N LEU A 120 16.87 -10.79 10.99
CA LEU A 120 18.01 -9.90 10.86
C LEU A 120 18.24 -9.08 12.15
N SER A 121 19.41 -8.44 12.26
CA SER A 121 19.80 -7.68 13.46
C SER A 121 18.88 -6.51 13.80
N ASN A 122 18.18 -5.95 12.81
CA ASN A 122 17.21 -4.87 12.98
C ASN A 122 15.76 -5.35 13.18
N GLY A 123 15.54 -6.66 13.29
CA GLY A 123 14.21 -7.24 13.46
C GLY A 123 13.45 -7.57 12.17
N ALA A 124 13.93 -7.13 11.02
CA ALA A 124 13.39 -7.56 9.72
C ALA A 124 13.63 -9.07 9.50
N VAL A 125 12.88 -9.66 8.58
CA VAL A 125 13.02 -11.09 8.25
C VAL A 125 13.30 -11.22 6.76
N ILE A 126 14.21 -12.14 6.40
CA ILE A 126 14.49 -12.51 5.01
C ILE A 126 14.23 -13.99 4.79
N GLN A 127 13.62 -14.30 3.65
CA GLN A 127 13.52 -15.66 3.11
C GLN A 127 14.20 -15.70 1.75
N ILE A 128 15.32 -16.45 1.65
CA ILE A 128 16.02 -16.64 0.37
C ILE A 128 15.31 -17.76 -0.40
N GLU A 129 14.69 -17.42 -1.51
CA GLU A 129 13.99 -18.34 -2.40
C GLU A 129 14.94 -18.99 -3.41
N LYS A 130 15.87 -18.16 -3.92
CA LYS A 130 16.91 -18.60 -4.85
C LYS A 130 18.24 -18.03 -4.42
N LYS A 131 19.24 -18.89 -4.28
CA LYS A 131 20.62 -18.46 -3.97
C LYS A 131 21.27 -17.83 -5.20
N GLY A 132 22.01 -16.75 -5.01
CA GLY A 132 22.88 -16.14 -6.01
C GLY A 132 24.34 -16.63 -5.92
N LYS A 133 25.20 -16.02 -6.71
CA LYS A 133 26.64 -16.30 -6.77
C LYS A 133 27.45 -14.99 -6.63
N GLY A 134 28.69 -15.10 -6.17
CA GLY A 134 29.55 -13.93 -5.99
C GLY A 134 29.60 -13.43 -4.56
N LYS A 135 29.94 -12.14 -4.38
CA LYS A 135 30.06 -11.50 -3.08
C LYS A 135 28.75 -10.81 -2.68
N ASN A 136 28.47 -10.82 -1.40
CA ASN A 136 27.38 -10.03 -0.85
C ASN A 136 27.72 -8.52 -0.92
N PRO A 137 26.75 -7.64 -1.16
CA PRO A 137 26.99 -6.20 -1.10
C PRO A 137 27.32 -5.74 0.32
N LYS A 138 28.09 -4.68 0.41
CA LYS A 138 28.36 -3.92 1.64
C LYS A 138 27.40 -2.73 1.73
N ALA A 139 27.26 -2.15 2.91
CA ALA A 139 26.36 -1.01 3.11
C ALA A 139 26.69 0.23 2.25
N ALA A 140 27.93 0.39 1.82
CA ALA A 140 28.37 1.50 0.96
C ALA A 140 28.19 1.22 -0.55
N ASP A 141 27.86 -0.01 -0.92
CA ASP A 141 27.75 -0.38 -2.33
C ASP A 141 26.41 0.09 -2.92
N THR A 142 26.37 0.24 -4.24
CA THR A 142 25.15 0.45 -5.01
C THR A 142 24.68 -0.89 -5.54
N VAL A 143 23.38 -1.15 -5.41
CA VAL A 143 22.76 -2.39 -5.88
C VAL A 143 21.78 -2.10 -7.02
N LYS A 144 21.72 -3.02 -7.98
CA LYS A 144 20.72 -3.04 -9.04
C LYS A 144 19.76 -4.20 -8.78
N VAL A 145 18.47 -3.89 -8.71
CA VAL A 145 17.44 -4.85 -8.30
C VAL A 145 16.20 -4.76 -9.17
N HIS A 146 15.51 -5.89 -9.30
CA HIS A 146 14.08 -5.89 -9.53
C HIS A 146 13.35 -6.14 -8.21
N TYR A 147 12.25 -5.42 -7.98
CA TYR A 147 11.44 -5.60 -6.79
C TYR A 147 9.96 -5.31 -7.01
N THR A 148 9.15 -5.87 -6.12
CA THR A 148 7.75 -5.49 -5.94
C THR A 148 7.49 -5.35 -4.44
N GLY A 149 7.10 -4.15 -4.02
CA GLY A 149 6.72 -3.84 -2.65
C GLY A 149 5.21 -3.85 -2.49
N LYS A 150 4.73 -4.53 -1.45
CA LYS A 150 3.30 -4.66 -1.15
C LYS A 150 3.02 -4.55 0.34
N LEU A 151 1.82 -4.10 0.67
CA LEU A 151 1.26 -4.14 2.02
C LEU A 151 0.76 -5.56 2.35
N LEU A 152 0.38 -5.78 3.61
CA LEU A 152 -0.13 -7.08 4.08
C LEU A 152 -1.44 -7.49 3.38
N ASP A 153 -2.27 -6.52 2.97
CA ASP A 153 -3.50 -6.76 2.21
C ASP A 153 -3.27 -7.06 0.72
N GLY A 154 -1.99 -7.13 0.29
CA GLY A 154 -1.59 -7.38 -1.09
C GLY A 154 -1.53 -6.12 -1.96
N THR A 155 -1.91 -4.94 -1.46
CA THR A 155 -1.81 -3.68 -2.20
C THR A 155 -0.36 -3.43 -2.61
N VAL A 156 -0.08 -3.42 -3.90
CA VAL A 156 1.24 -3.07 -4.44
C VAL A 156 1.41 -1.56 -4.40
N PHE A 157 2.43 -1.08 -3.68
CA PHE A 157 2.71 0.35 -3.59
C PHE A 157 3.85 0.80 -4.51
N ASP A 158 4.73 -0.12 -4.89
CA ASP A 158 5.80 0.16 -5.85
C ASP A 158 6.33 -1.14 -6.50
N SER A 159 6.69 -1.08 -7.80
CA SER A 159 7.22 -2.23 -8.51
C SER A 159 8.09 -1.81 -9.70
N SER A 160 9.37 -2.12 -9.64
CA SER A 160 10.28 -1.98 -10.79
C SER A 160 9.96 -3.00 -11.89
N VAL A 161 9.39 -4.15 -11.51
CA VAL A 161 8.94 -5.18 -12.47
C VAL A 161 7.79 -4.63 -13.32
N ALA A 162 6.80 -3.97 -12.70
CA ALA A 162 5.69 -3.35 -13.42
C ALA A 162 6.14 -2.21 -14.34
N ARG A 163 7.22 -1.49 -13.99
CA ARG A 163 7.84 -0.47 -14.85
C ARG A 163 8.68 -1.05 -15.98
N GLY A 164 9.02 -2.34 -15.93
CA GLY A 164 9.88 -3.01 -16.92
C GLY A 164 11.36 -2.63 -16.83
N VAL A 165 11.79 -1.84 -15.83
CA VAL A 165 13.16 -1.33 -15.68
C VAL A 165 13.66 -1.60 -14.27
N PRO A 166 14.86 -2.23 -14.09
CA PRO A 166 15.50 -2.38 -12.80
C PRO A 166 15.79 -1.02 -12.15
N ALA A 167 15.79 -1.00 -10.82
CA ALA A 167 16.14 0.18 -10.06
C ALA A 167 17.54 0.04 -9.47
N GLU A 168 18.24 1.16 -9.31
CA GLU A 168 19.57 1.22 -8.69
C GLU A 168 19.49 2.11 -7.44
N PHE A 169 20.07 1.61 -6.34
CA PHE A 169 20.06 2.30 -5.05
C PHE A 169 21.41 2.16 -4.35
N PRO A 170 21.96 3.23 -3.78
CA PRO A 170 23.00 3.11 -2.75
C PRO A 170 22.37 2.51 -1.49
N LEU A 171 22.97 1.43 -0.94
CA LEU A 171 22.36 0.71 0.19
C LEU A 171 22.31 1.53 1.48
N ASN A 172 23.15 2.53 1.65
CA ASN A 172 23.08 3.47 2.77
C ASN A 172 21.99 4.55 2.62
N GLY A 173 21.33 4.64 1.48
CA GLY A 173 20.27 5.61 1.18
C GLY A 173 18.87 5.04 1.19
N VAL A 174 18.69 3.76 1.55
CA VAL A 174 17.37 3.09 1.58
C VAL A 174 16.94 2.75 3.00
N ILE A 175 15.71 2.26 3.17
CA ILE A 175 15.20 1.81 4.48
C ILE A 175 16.09 0.74 5.10
N SER A 176 16.21 0.71 6.44
CA SER A 176 17.15 -0.18 7.13
C SER A 176 16.91 -1.66 6.87
N CYS A 177 15.65 -2.04 6.63
CA CYS A 177 15.29 -3.39 6.18
C CYS A 177 16.05 -3.80 4.91
N TRP A 178 16.13 -2.92 3.93
CA TRP A 178 16.86 -3.16 2.69
C TRP A 178 18.36 -3.10 2.88
N THR A 179 18.86 -2.09 3.61
CA THR A 179 20.29 -1.97 3.89
C THR A 179 20.84 -3.25 4.49
N ILE A 180 20.17 -3.84 5.48
CA ILE A 180 20.64 -5.07 6.14
C ILE A 180 20.25 -6.31 5.34
N GLY A 181 19.02 -6.34 4.80
CA GLY A 181 18.49 -7.52 4.11
C GLY A 181 19.23 -7.85 2.82
N LEU A 182 19.57 -6.84 2.00
CA LEU A 182 20.28 -7.09 0.75
C LEU A 182 21.74 -7.52 0.96
N GLN A 183 22.35 -7.18 2.09
CA GLN A 183 23.68 -7.69 2.46
C GLN A 183 23.69 -9.22 2.71
N GLU A 184 22.53 -9.84 2.91
CA GLU A 184 22.40 -11.30 2.99
C GLU A 184 22.29 -11.98 1.61
N MET A 185 22.12 -11.19 0.54
CA MET A 185 21.92 -11.68 -0.81
C MET A 185 23.21 -11.62 -1.63
N LYS A 186 23.27 -12.44 -2.67
CA LYS A 186 24.32 -12.40 -3.69
C LYS A 186 23.69 -12.09 -5.04
N PRO A 187 24.43 -11.54 -6.02
CA PRO A 187 23.93 -11.36 -7.37
C PRO A 187 23.25 -12.60 -7.93
N GLY A 188 22.07 -12.46 -8.53
CA GLY A 188 21.20 -13.53 -9.00
C GLY A 188 20.31 -14.19 -7.94
N ALA A 189 20.39 -13.76 -6.67
CA ALA A 189 19.49 -14.24 -5.62
C ALA A 189 18.09 -13.62 -5.75
N LYS A 190 17.08 -14.40 -5.33
CA LYS A 190 15.70 -13.92 -5.09
C LYS A 190 15.34 -14.13 -3.63
N ALA A 191 14.70 -13.16 -3.05
CA ALA A 191 14.29 -13.21 -1.65
C ALA A 191 13.00 -12.43 -1.41
N THR A 192 12.30 -12.82 -0.35
CA THR A 192 11.25 -12.01 0.25
C THR A 192 11.77 -11.37 1.53
N LEU A 193 11.68 -10.04 1.61
CA LEU A 193 11.96 -9.25 2.80
C LEU A 193 10.66 -8.85 3.47
N TYR A 194 10.56 -9.11 4.77
CA TYR A 194 9.48 -8.66 5.63
C TYR A 194 10.03 -7.58 6.54
N CYS A 195 9.56 -6.37 6.34
CA CYS A 195 10.08 -5.16 6.95
C CYS A 195 9.09 -4.62 7.98
N PRO A 196 9.26 -4.90 9.29
CA PRO A 196 8.48 -4.26 10.33
C PRO A 196 8.54 -2.73 10.22
N PRO A 197 7.54 -1.99 10.72
CA PRO A 197 7.47 -0.54 10.57
C PRO A 197 8.75 0.20 10.97
N GLU A 198 9.36 -0.18 12.08
CA GLU A 198 10.58 0.41 12.65
C GLU A 198 11.82 0.24 11.74
N THR A 199 11.76 -0.69 10.80
CA THR A 199 12.83 -0.93 9.81
C THR A 199 12.54 -0.29 8.45
N ALA A 200 11.40 0.38 8.32
CA ALA A 200 10.89 0.99 7.10
C ALA A 200 10.52 2.48 7.34
N TYR A 201 9.25 2.83 7.25
CA TYR A 201 8.80 4.22 7.38
C TYR A 201 8.25 4.59 8.76
N GLY A 202 8.20 3.64 9.71
CA GLY A 202 7.74 3.88 11.07
C GLY A 202 6.32 4.45 11.12
N ASN A 203 6.16 5.54 11.86
CA ASN A 203 4.89 6.24 12.02
C ASN A 203 4.61 7.29 10.93
N MET A 204 5.46 7.38 9.91
CA MET A 204 5.27 8.30 8.79
C MET A 204 4.38 7.69 7.72
N GLN A 205 3.56 8.54 7.09
CA GLN A 205 2.86 8.18 5.86
C GLN A 205 3.79 8.35 4.66
N ALA A 206 3.83 7.36 3.75
CA ALA A 206 4.61 7.43 2.51
C ALA A 206 3.75 6.98 1.33
N GLY A 207 3.14 7.92 0.64
CA GLY A 207 2.18 7.64 -0.44
C GLY A 207 1.02 6.75 0.05
N PRO A 208 0.80 5.57 -0.55
CA PRO A 208 -0.25 4.65 -0.13
C PRO A 208 0.11 3.84 1.13
N ILE A 209 1.36 3.96 1.62
CA ILE A 209 1.83 3.27 2.84
C ILE A 209 1.35 4.08 4.04
N GLU A 210 0.43 3.52 4.81
CA GLU A 210 -0.06 4.12 6.04
C GLU A 210 0.98 4.02 7.18
N PRO A 211 0.90 4.90 8.20
CA PRO A 211 1.76 4.81 9.37
C PRO A 211 1.73 3.42 10.01
N ASN A 212 2.87 2.97 10.50
CA ASN A 212 3.07 1.68 11.15
C ASN A 212 2.68 0.47 10.27
N SER A 213 3.01 0.52 8.99
CA SER A 213 2.78 -0.57 8.05
C SER A 213 3.95 -1.54 7.98
N LEU A 214 3.66 -2.84 8.09
CA LEU A 214 4.57 -3.92 7.68
C LEU A 214 4.66 -3.93 6.16
N LEU A 215 5.88 -3.89 5.63
CA LEU A 215 6.12 -3.96 4.19
C LEU A 215 6.67 -5.33 3.80
N ILE A 216 6.24 -5.82 2.65
CA ILE A 216 6.70 -7.08 2.07
C ILE A 216 7.28 -6.79 0.70
N PHE A 217 8.57 -7.11 0.51
CA PHE A 217 9.23 -6.93 -0.76
C PHE A 217 9.68 -8.27 -1.34
N ASN A 218 9.24 -8.57 -2.55
CA ASN A 218 9.89 -9.59 -3.35
C ASN A 218 11.03 -8.92 -4.13
N VAL A 219 12.26 -9.37 -3.95
CA VAL A 219 13.46 -8.73 -4.51
C VAL A 219 14.30 -9.74 -5.26
N GLU A 220 14.79 -9.35 -6.44
CA GLU A 220 15.85 -10.02 -7.17
C GLU A 220 17.06 -9.08 -7.23
N LEU A 221 18.19 -9.49 -6.63
CA LEU A 221 19.44 -8.76 -6.70
C LEU A 221 20.14 -9.13 -8.02
N LEU A 222 20.26 -8.16 -8.92
CA LEU A 222 20.83 -8.37 -10.25
C LEU A 222 22.35 -8.13 -10.24
N GLU A 223 22.81 -7.02 -9.62
CA GLU A 223 24.19 -6.57 -9.68
C GLU A 223 24.56 -5.81 -8.42
N VAL A 224 25.85 -5.84 -8.08
CA VAL A 224 26.50 -5.02 -7.02
C VAL A 224 27.59 -4.20 -7.66
N LYS A 225 27.57 -2.89 -7.45
CA LYS A 225 28.51 -1.90 -7.99
C LYS A 225 29.30 -1.23 -6.88
#